data_5d64635a33eb89739a4a5e47334599a3
#
_entry.id   5d64635a33eb89739a4a5e47334599a3
#
_cell.length_a   1.000
_cell.length_b   1.000
_cell.length_c   1.000
_cell.angle_alpha   90.00
_cell.angle_beta   90.00
_cell.angle_gamma   90.00
#
_symmetry.space_group_name_H-M   'P 1'
#
loop_
_entity.id
_entity.type
_entity.pdbx_description
1 polymer ?
#
loop_
_entity_poly.entity_id
_entity_poly.type
_entity_poly.pdbx_seq_one_letter_code
_entity_poly.pdbx_strand_id
1 'polypeptide(L)'
;MWTCPNCGRTFRSDNQHHFCGKAPETIDEYIHAQDVAFREPLQLVRETIRAQLPEAKEKISWAMPTYWQGGNILHFAAAKKHIGLYPGSEAVAHFADRLYAGVYQSSKGTIRIPYSGDLPLALIAEIAAWCRDTGNHA
;
A
#
# COMPACT_ATOMS: atom_id res chain seq x y z
N MET A 1 22.99 -19.69 3.94
CA MET A 1 21.96 -19.32 2.95
C MET A 1 21.06 -20.51 2.69
N TRP A 2 19.80 -20.27 2.49
CA TRP A 2 18.82 -21.32 2.27
C TRP A 2 18.10 -21.10 0.94
N THR A 3 17.98 -22.17 0.16
CA THR A 3 17.27 -22.15 -1.13
C THR A 3 15.95 -22.89 -0.97
N CYS A 4 14.85 -22.20 -1.26
CA CYS A 4 13.53 -22.80 -1.17
C CYS A 4 13.36 -23.92 -2.22
N PRO A 5 13.02 -25.14 -1.81
CA PRO A 5 12.85 -26.25 -2.78
C PRO A 5 11.65 -26.07 -3.69
N ASN A 6 10.69 -25.21 -3.32
CA ASN A 6 9.49 -24.99 -4.13
C ASN A 6 9.68 -23.92 -5.21
N CYS A 7 10.33 -22.81 -4.87
CA CYS A 7 10.46 -21.69 -5.79
C CYS A 7 11.89 -21.45 -6.28
N GLY A 8 12.87 -22.10 -5.66
CA GLY A 8 14.27 -21.98 -6.05
C GLY A 8 14.96 -20.67 -5.63
N ARG A 9 14.26 -19.80 -4.92
CA ARG A 9 14.85 -18.56 -4.45
C ARG A 9 15.74 -18.80 -3.23
N THR A 10 16.77 -17.96 -3.09
CA THR A 10 17.74 -18.08 -2.00
C THR A 10 17.51 -16.95 -0.99
N PHE A 11 17.53 -17.30 0.29
CA PHE A 11 17.31 -16.38 1.39
C PHE A 11 18.43 -16.48 2.40
N ARG A 12 18.61 -15.43 3.21
CA ARG A 12 19.65 -15.42 4.25
C ARG A 12 19.32 -16.35 5.41
N SER A 13 18.03 -16.44 5.75
CA SER A 13 17.55 -17.27 6.87
C SER A 13 16.96 -18.57 6.37
N ASP A 14 17.24 -19.65 7.09
CA ASP A 14 16.65 -20.96 6.78
C ASP A 14 15.14 -20.92 6.97
N ASN A 15 14.39 -21.51 6.04
CA ASN A 15 12.93 -21.55 6.06
C ASN A 15 12.28 -20.16 6.19
N GLN A 16 12.91 -19.16 5.59
CA GLN A 16 12.39 -17.80 5.63
C GLN A 16 10.99 -17.73 5.02
N HIS A 17 10.08 -17.06 5.73
CA HIS A 17 8.72 -16.84 5.23
C HIS A 17 8.75 -15.99 3.96
N HIS A 18 8.08 -16.46 2.92
CA HIS A 18 8.02 -15.78 1.63
C HIS A 18 6.86 -16.33 0.81
N PHE A 19 6.50 -15.62 -0.24
CA PHE A 19 5.53 -16.10 -1.22
C PHE A 19 6.23 -17.09 -2.14
N CYS A 20 5.89 -18.38 -2.01
CA CYS A 20 6.46 -19.43 -2.84
C CYS A 20 5.81 -19.47 -4.21
N GLY A 21 6.62 -19.44 -5.25
CA GLY A 21 6.15 -19.49 -6.61
C GLY A 21 6.22 -18.15 -7.28
N LYS A 22 5.16 -17.78 -7.99
CA LYS A 22 5.12 -16.57 -8.79
C LYS A 22 4.91 -15.32 -7.92
N ALA A 23 5.62 -14.24 -8.24
CA ALA A 23 5.38 -12.96 -7.60
C ALA A 23 3.94 -12.49 -7.86
N PRO A 24 3.30 -11.78 -6.90
CA PRO A 24 1.95 -11.29 -7.10
C PRO A 24 1.82 -10.41 -8.35
N GLU A 25 0.77 -10.65 -9.14
CA GLU A 25 0.48 -9.86 -10.34
C GLU A 25 -0.78 -9.02 -10.18
N THR A 26 -1.58 -9.31 -9.14
CA THR A 26 -2.79 -8.57 -8.84
C THR A 26 -2.78 -8.14 -7.38
N ILE A 27 -3.63 -7.16 -7.06
CA ILE A 27 -3.76 -6.71 -5.67
C ILE A 27 -4.34 -7.82 -4.79
N ASP A 28 -5.27 -8.61 -5.32
CA ASP A 28 -5.80 -9.79 -4.60
C ASP A 28 -4.68 -10.75 -4.20
N GLU A 29 -3.82 -11.09 -5.15
CA GLU A 29 -2.68 -11.98 -4.89
C GLU A 29 -1.70 -11.36 -3.89
N TYR A 30 -1.46 -10.05 -4.01
CA TYR A 30 -0.57 -9.35 -3.10
C TYR A 30 -1.07 -9.43 -1.65
N ILE A 31 -2.34 -9.12 -1.44
CA ILE A 31 -2.95 -9.16 -0.09
C ILE A 31 -2.94 -10.59 0.44
N HIS A 32 -3.28 -11.56 -0.39
CA HIS A 32 -3.34 -12.96 0.01
C HIS A 32 -1.96 -13.52 0.40
N ALA A 33 -0.89 -12.96 -0.17
CA ALA A 33 0.48 -13.34 0.16
C ALA A 33 0.97 -12.79 1.50
N GLN A 34 0.23 -11.85 2.12
CA GLN A 34 0.62 -11.27 3.40
C GLN A 34 0.16 -12.14 4.56
N ASP A 35 0.71 -11.90 5.76
CA ASP A 35 0.25 -12.54 6.99
C ASP A 35 -1.25 -12.34 7.15
N VAL A 36 -1.92 -13.35 7.70
CA VAL A 36 -3.37 -13.31 7.95
C VAL A 36 -3.78 -12.05 8.71
N ALA A 37 -2.98 -11.65 9.71
CA ALA A 37 -3.26 -10.49 10.53
C ALA A 37 -3.30 -9.17 9.73
N PHE A 38 -2.64 -9.11 8.57
CA PHE A 38 -2.56 -7.90 7.76
C PHE A 38 -3.59 -7.85 6.64
N ARG A 39 -4.22 -8.97 6.33
CA ARG A 39 -5.13 -9.06 5.17
C ARG A 39 -6.36 -8.17 5.30
N GLU A 40 -7.00 -8.17 6.46
CA GLU A 40 -8.19 -7.35 6.66
C GLU A 40 -7.89 -5.84 6.58
N PRO A 41 -6.88 -5.31 7.30
CA PRO A 41 -6.51 -3.91 7.16
C PRO A 41 -6.18 -3.51 5.72
N LEU A 42 -5.42 -4.34 5.01
CA LEU A 42 -5.05 -4.07 3.63
C LEU A 42 -6.27 -4.06 2.72
N GLN A 43 -7.20 -4.98 2.92
CA GLN A 43 -8.42 -5.03 2.13
C GLN A 43 -9.30 -3.80 2.38
N LEU A 44 -9.37 -3.32 3.62
CA LEU A 44 -10.12 -2.10 3.95
C LEU A 44 -9.51 -0.87 3.25
N VAL A 45 -8.19 -0.77 3.26
CA VAL A 45 -7.49 0.32 2.55
C VAL A 45 -7.77 0.23 1.05
N ARG A 46 -7.65 -0.96 0.48
CA ARG A 46 -7.94 -1.21 -0.93
C ARG A 46 -9.34 -0.75 -1.31
N GLU A 47 -10.35 -1.18 -0.57
CA GLU A 47 -11.74 -0.84 -0.86
C GLU A 47 -12.00 0.65 -0.74
N THR A 48 -11.38 1.31 0.24
CA THR A 48 -11.50 2.74 0.45
C THR A 48 -10.93 3.53 -0.72
N ILE A 49 -9.73 3.18 -1.17
CA ILE A 49 -9.10 3.84 -2.30
C ILE A 49 -9.89 3.58 -3.58
N ARG A 50 -10.26 2.34 -3.81
CA ARG A 50 -10.99 1.94 -5.02
C ARG A 50 -12.31 2.66 -5.16
N ALA A 51 -13.01 2.89 -4.06
CA ALA A 51 -14.28 3.62 -4.06
C ALA A 51 -14.10 5.07 -4.55
N GLN A 52 -12.95 5.68 -4.28
CA GLN A 52 -12.65 7.05 -4.71
C GLN A 52 -12.08 7.11 -6.13
N LEU A 53 -11.60 5.99 -6.66
CA LEU A 53 -10.95 5.91 -7.96
C LEU A 53 -11.63 4.87 -8.85
N PRO A 54 -12.93 5.02 -9.14
CA PRO A 54 -13.68 3.97 -9.87
C PRO A 54 -13.20 3.73 -11.29
N GLU A 55 -12.50 4.69 -11.90
CA GLU A 55 -11.99 4.56 -13.25
C GLU A 55 -10.52 4.18 -13.31
N ALA A 56 -9.85 4.11 -12.16
CA ALA A 56 -8.45 3.73 -12.10
C ALA A 56 -8.31 2.21 -12.22
N LYS A 57 -7.24 1.79 -12.87
CA LYS A 57 -6.90 0.38 -12.98
C LYS A 57 -6.07 -0.04 -11.77
N GLU A 58 -6.47 -1.12 -11.12
CA GLU A 58 -5.66 -1.75 -10.07
C GLU A 58 -4.59 -2.62 -10.73
N LYS A 59 -3.34 -2.45 -10.29
CA LYS A 59 -2.24 -3.27 -10.80
C LYS A 59 -1.12 -3.36 -9.78
N ILE A 60 -0.10 -4.14 -10.07
CA ILE A 60 1.13 -4.20 -9.29
C ILE A 60 2.21 -3.44 -10.06
N SER A 61 2.83 -2.46 -9.41
CA SER A 61 3.93 -1.69 -9.96
C SER A 61 4.92 -1.43 -8.82
N TRP A 62 6.22 -1.55 -9.09
CA TRP A 62 7.25 -1.43 -8.05
C TRP A 62 7.04 -2.45 -6.92
N ALA A 63 6.50 -3.63 -7.26
CA ALA A 63 6.13 -4.68 -6.30
C ALA A 63 5.07 -4.24 -5.27
N MET A 64 4.26 -3.25 -5.59
CA MET A 64 3.22 -2.70 -4.70
C MET A 64 1.87 -2.59 -5.40
N PRO A 65 0.76 -2.75 -4.65
CA PRO A 65 -0.56 -2.35 -5.15
C PRO A 65 -0.54 -0.91 -5.63
N THR A 66 -1.03 -0.71 -6.85
CA THR A 66 -0.96 0.57 -7.55
C THR A 66 -2.29 0.88 -8.21
N TYR A 67 -2.69 2.14 -8.18
CA TYR A 67 -3.85 2.66 -8.90
C TYR A 67 -3.35 3.52 -10.04
N TRP A 68 -3.77 3.18 -11.27
CA TRP A 68 -3.26 3.78 -12.49
C TRP A 68 -4.41 4.28 -13.36
N GLN A 69 -4.27 5.53 -13.83
CA GLN A 69 -5.21 6.13 -14.77
C GLN A 69 -4.45 7.15 -15.60
N GLY A 70 -3.82 6.66 -16.67
CA GLY A 70 -2.92 7.49 -17.48
C GLY A 70 -1.56 7.75 -16.83
N GLY A 71 -1.38 7.29 -15.62
CA GLY A 71 -0.18 7.40 -14.80
C GLY A 71 -0.46 6.82 -13.44
N ASN A 72 0.55 6.63 -12.62
CA ASN A 72 0.38 6.10 -11.27
C ASN A 72 -0.23 7.17 -10.38
N ILE A 73 -1.40 6.91 -9.81
CA ILE A 73 -2.09 7.87 -8.92
C ILE A 73 -1.52 7.75 -7.51
N LEU A 74 -1.57 6.54 -6.95
CA LEU A 74 -0.97 6.27 -5.65
C LEU A 74 -0.71 4.78 -5.49
N HIS A 75 0.09 4.45 -4.48
CA HIS A 75 0.44 3.08 -4.13
C HIS A 75 0.19 2.85 -2.65
N PHE A 76 0.03 1.58 -2.25
CA PHE A 76 0.13 1.22 -0.86
C PHE A 76 0.93 -0.09 -0.74
N ALA A 77 1.47 -0.35 0.44
CA ALA A 77 2.25 -1.56 0.66
C ALA A 77 2.18 -2.01 2.11
N ALA A 78 2.28 -3.33 2.30
CA ALA A 78 2.37 -3.91 3.63
C ALA A 78 3.81 -3.88 4.11
N ALA A 79 4.04 -3.24 5.25
CA ALA A 79 5.29 -3.33 5.95
C ALA A 79 5.07 -4.15 7.23
N LYS A 80 6.13 -4.43 7.97
CA LYS A 80 6.06 -5.33 9.12
C LYS A 80 5.19 -4.79 10.25
N LYS A 81 5.22 -3.46 10.46
CA LYS A 81 4.52 -2.81 11.58
C LYS A 81 3.50 -1.76 11.15
N HIS A 82 3.42 -1.48 9.85
CA HIS A 82 2.54 -0.44 9.34
C HIS A 82 2.19 -0.71 7.89
N ILE A 83 1.16 0.01 7.41
CA ILE A 83 0.84 0.10 5.99
C ILE A 83 1.50 1.37 5.49
N GLY A 84 2.27 1.27 4.41
CA GLY A 84 2.80 2.44 3.72
C GLY A 84 1.81 2.93 2.68
N LEU A 85 1.47 4.21 2.71
CA LEU A 85 0.67 4.86 1.66
C LEU A 85 1.59 5.84 0.94
N TYR A 86 1.58 5.78 -0.39
CA TYR A 86 2.51 6.54 -1.23
C TYR A 86 1.75 7.40 -2.23
N PRO A 87 1.18 8.53 -1.77
CA PRO A 87 0.40 9.41 -2.64
C PRO A 87 1.22 10.49 -3.34
N GLY A 88 2.53 10.54 -3.09
CA GLY A 88 3.40 11.57 -3.61
C GLY A 88 3.63 12.72 -2.63
N SER A 89 4.72 13.47 -2.85
CA SER A 89 5.15 14.52 -1.92
C SER A 89 4.15 15.69 -1.82
N GLU A 90 3.46 16.01 -2.91
CA GLU A 90 2.46 17.08 -2.92
C GLU A 90 1.29 16.74 -2.01
N ALA A 91 0.80 15.51 -2.05
CA ALA A 91 -0.29 15.05 -1.20
C ALA A 91 0.12 15.06 0.28
N VAL A 92 1.32 14.57 0.58
CA VAL A 92 1.82 14.57 1.96
C VAL A 92 1.88 16.00 2.49
N ALA A 93 2.37 16.95 1.70
CA ALA A 93 2.43 18.36 2.09
C ALA A 93 1.03 18.96 2.29
N HIS A 94 0.09 18.64 1.40
CA HIS A 94 -1.28 19.17 1.49
C HIS A 94 -2.00 18.69 2.75
N PHE A 95 -1.78 17.44 3.15
CA PHE A 95 -2.43 16.86 4.33
C PHE A 95 -1.57 16.90 5.60
N ALA A 96 -0.45 17.62 5.59
CA ALA A 96 0.52 17.62 6.68
C ALA A 96 -0.10 17.91 8.04
N ASP A 97 -0.97 18.91 8.15
CA ASP A 97 -1.62 19.28 9.42
C ASP A 97 -2.48 18.14 9.96
N ARG A 98 -3.20 17.46 9.09
CA ARG A 98 -4.06 16.35 9.49
C ARG A 98 -3.24 15.11 9.88
N LEU A 99 -2.12 14.88 9.21
CA LEU A 99 -1.22 13.80 9.56
C LEU A 99 -0.59 14.04 10.93
N TYR A 100 -0.18 15.25 11.19
CA TYR A 100 0.37 15.63 12.49
C TYR A 100 -0.67 15.49 13.61
N ALA A 101 -1.90 15.98 13.37
CA ALA A 101 -3.00 15.86 14.33
C ALA A 101 -3.35 14.42 14.65
N GLY A 102 -3.28 13.52 13.65
CA GLY A 102 -3.51 12.10 13.84
C GLY A 102 -2.31 11.32 14.34
N VAL A 103 -1.17 11.98 14.55
CA VAL A 103 0.08 11.36 15.00
C VAL A 103 0.58 10.28 14.03
N TYR A 104 0.39 10.48 12.75
CA TYR A 104 0.91 9.57 11.73
C TYR A 104 2.30 10.00 11.31
N GLN A 105 3.19 9.03 11.20
CA GLN A 105 4.52 9.29 10.70
C GLN A 105 4.47 9.48 9.19
N SER A 106 5.16 10.49 8.71
CA SER A 106 5.25 10.74 7.27
C SER A 106 6.66 11.18 6.90
N SER A 107 6.97 11.02 5.63
CA SER A 107 8.20 11.51 5.03
C SER A 107 7.85 11.97 3.62
N LYS A 108 8.82 12.38 2.85
CA LYS A 108 8.56 12.87 1.50
C LYS A 108 7.88 11.81 0.65
N GLY A 109 6.60 12.01 0.36
CA GLY A 109 5.84 11.09 -0.48
C GLY A 109 5.27 9.86 0.21
N THR A 110 5.49 9.68 1.52
CA THR A 110 5.11 8.46 2.24
C THR A 110 4.36 8.78 3.52
N ILE A 111 3.31 8.01 3.80
CA ILE A 111 2.57 8.07 5.07
C ILE A 111 2.59 6.66 5.67
N ARG A 112 2.91 6.56 6.96
CA ARG A 112 2.94 5.28 7.68
C ARG A 112 1.73 5.15 8.58
N ILE A 113 0.94 4.09 8.39
CA ILE A 113 -0.30 3.85 9.11
C ILE A 113 -0.14 2.57 9.92
N PRO A 114 -0.12 2.63 11.26
CA PRO A 114 0.01 1.41 12.08
C PRO A 114 -1.16 0.46 11.85
N TYR A 115 -0.91 -0.84 11.94
CA TYR A 115 -1.98 -1.83 11.87
C TYR A 115 -2.84 -1.82 13.13
N SER A 116 -2.27 -1.40 14.26
CA SER A 116 -2.98 -1.34 15.54
C SER A 116 -3.86 -0.09 15.60
N GLY A 117 -5.03 -0.23 16.22
CA GLY A 117 -5.97 0.86 16.35
C GLY A 117 -6.87 1.00 15.12
N ASP A 118 -7.60 2.08 15.06
CA ASP A 118 -8.53 2.34 13.97
C ASP A 118 -7.79 2.87 12.75
N LEU A 119 -8.07 2.30 11.58
CA LEU A 119 -7.51 2.79 10.33
C LEU A 119 -8.18 4.12 9.96
N PRO A 120 -7.40 5.13 9.52
CA PRO A 120 -7.96 6.43 9.14
C PRO A 120 -8.56 6.38 7.72
N LEU A 121 -9.61 5.57 7.55
CA LEU A 121 -10.19 5.33 6.23
C LEU A 121 -10.75 6.60 5.59
N ALA A 122 -11.37 7.48 6.39
CA ALA A 122 -11.88 8.75 5.88
C ALA A 122 -10.75 9.64 5.33
N LEU A 123 -9.61 9.68 6.03
CA LEU A 123 -8.44 10.44 5.58
C LEU A 123 -7.86 9.83 4.31
N ILE A 124 -7.76 8.50 4.25
CA ILE A 124 -7.27 7.80 3.06
C ILE A 124 -8.17 8.10 1.85
N ALA A 125 -9.48 8.10 2.05
CA ALA A 125 -10.43 8.42 1.00
C ALA A 125 -10.23 9.86 0.49
N GLU A 126 -10.02 10.82 1.39
CA GLU A 126 -9.78 12.20 1.00
C GLU A 126 -8.46 12.37 0.25
N ILE A 127 -7.42 11.66 0.66
CA ILE A 127 -6.13 11.69 -0.03
C ILE A 127 -6.27 11.16 -1.45
N ALA A 128 -6.95 10.03 -1.60
CA ALA A 128 -7.18 9.43 -2.93
C ALA A 128 -7.98 10.36 -3.84
N ALA A 129 -9.04 10.95 -3.31
CA ALA A 129 -9.87 11.90 -4.06
C ALA A 129 -9.07 13.15 -4.46
N TRP A 130 -8.24 13.67 -3.57
CA TRP A 130 -7.41 14.83 -3.85
C TRP A 130 -6.39 14.53 -4.96
N CYS A 131 -5.76 13.35 -4.93
CA CYS A 131 -4.83 12.95 -6.00
C CYS A 131 -5.54 12.85 -7.35
N ARG A 132 -6.76 12.29 -7.35
CA ARG A 132 -7.58 12.21 -8.56
C ARG A 132 -7.93 13.60 -9.11
N ASP A 133 -8.41 14.48 -8.23
CA ASP A 133 -8.98 15.76 -8.64
C ASP A 133 -7.92 16.77 -9.06
N THR A 134 -6.73 16.72 -8.46
CA THR A 134 -5.66 17.66 -8.74
C THR A 134 -4.69 17.16 -9.82
N GLY A 135 -4.71 15.86 -10.11
CA GLY A 135 -3.73 15.26 -11.01
C GLY A 135 -2.33 15.14 -10.39
N ASN A 136 -2.20 15.34 -9.08
CA ASN A 136 -0.93 15.13 -8.39
C ASN A 136 -0.78 13.66 -8.06
N HIS A 137 0.07 12.99 -8.78
CA HIS A 137 0.24 11.54 -8.71
C HIS A 137 1.59 11.16 -8.10
N ALA A 138 1.61 9.96 -7.56
CA ALA A 138 2.84 9.38 -7.01
C ALA A 138 3.90 9.10 -8.07
#